data_6bb173305a482ac6cc3c1d4fe5b69651
#
_entry.id   6bb173305a482ac6cc3c1d4fe5b69651
#
_cell.length_a   1.000
_cell.length_b   1.000
_cell.length_c   1.000
_cell.angle_alpha   90.00
_cell.angle_beta   90.00
_cell.angle_gamma   90.00
#
_symmetry.space_group_name_H-M   'P 1'
#
loop_
_entity.id
_entity.type
_entity.pdbx_description
1 polymer ?
#
loop_
_entity_poly.entity_id
_entity_poly.type
_entity_poly.pdbx_seq_one_letter_code
_entity_poly.pdbx_strand_id
1 'polypeptide(L)'
;YFSLLYSVGQASAFELKTPWKDLSRTQQEAVLYGTVEPILIEADSRYRKSKGYERPFEGVLAILERQLRDAGGESARQKLERYQELMPCETCGGQRLRPEALAVRIGPYGITDLTSVSVGECLERIDALMGTGSDGEPLMSPRQIKIADLVLREIRMRRRFLIDVGLDYLSLDRPAMTLSGGEAQRIRLATQIGAGLTGVLYVLDEPSIGLHQRDNDRLLNTLLRLRDLGN
;
A
#
# COMPACT_ATOMS: atom_id res chain seq x y z
N TYR A 1 -21.21 -12.38 -21.53
CA TYR A 1 -20.51 -11.12 -21.91
C TYR A 1 -20.33 -10.97 -23.42
N PHE A 2 -20.05 -12.04 -24.15
CA PHE A 2 -19.81 -11.97 -25.58
C PHE A 2 -21.05 -11.43 -26.34
N SER A 3 -22.25 -11.90 -26.03
CA SER A 3 -23.51 -11.42 -26.63
C SER A 3 -23.77 -9.95 -26.31
N LEU A 4 -23.47 -9.50 -25.10
CA LEU A 4 -23.56 -8.09 -24.70
C LEU A 4 -22.66 -7.19 -25.54
N LEU A 5 -21.36 -7.54 -25.64
CA LEU A 5 -20.40 -6.78 -26.45
C LEU A 5 -20.75 -6.83 -27.96
N TYR A 6 -21.30 -7.93 -28.42
CA TYR A 6 -21.82 -8.03 -29.80
C TYR A 6 -22.94 -7.02 -30.06
N SER A 7 -23.91 -6.93 -29.13
CA SER A 7 -25.01 -5.96 -29.24
C SER A 7 -24.52 -4.52 -29.20
N VAL A 8 -23.49 -4.22 -28.37
CA VAL A 8 -22.83 -2.90 -28.34
C VAL A 8 -22.13 -2.62 -29.67
N GLY A 9 -21.44 -3.61 -30.24
CA GLY A 9 -20.79 -3.49 -31.54
C GLY A 9 -21.76 -3.16 -32.65
N GLN A 10 -22.92 -3.84 -32.68
CA GLN A 10 -23.99 -3.57 -33.66
C GLN A 10 -24.55 -2.14 -33.47
N ALA A 11 -24.83 -1.72 -32.24
CA ALA A 11 -25.37 -0.38 -31.97
C ALA A 11 -24.36 0.74 -32.24
N SER A 12 -23.05 0.50 -32.03
CA SER A 12 -21.97 1.47 -32.20
C SER A 12 -21.20 1.32 -33.52
N ALA A 13 -21.68 0.48 -34.43
CA ALA A 13 -21.11 0.25 -35.77
C ALA A 13 -19.63 -0.19 -35.75
N PHE A 14 -19.30 -1.22 -34.96
CA PHE A 14 -17.99 -1.87 -34.99
C PHE A 14 -18.11 -3.39 -34.88
N GLU A 15 -17.14 -4.11 -35.40
CA GLU A 15 -17.06 -5.57 -35.27
C GLU A 15 -16.22 -5.96 -34.04
N LEU A 16 -16.59 -7.07 -33.37
CA LEU A 16 -15.83 -7.58 -32.21
C LEU A 16 -14.38 -7.98 -32.53
N LYS A 17 -14.07 -8.20 -33.80
CA LYS A 17 -12.71 -8.50 -34.28
C LYS A 17 -11.84 -7.25 -34.46
N THR A 18 -12.44 -6.06 -34.47
CA THR A 18 -11.70 -4.80 -34.62
C THR A 18 -10.77 -4.63 -33.44
N PRO A 19 -9.45 -4.44 -33.64
CA PRO A 19 -8.52 -4.17 -32.57
C PRO A 19 -8.93 -2.93 -31.78
N TRP A 20 -8.76 -2.95 -30.46
CA TRP A 20 -9.12 -1.84 -29.56
C TRP A 20 -8.57 -0.47 -30.01
N LYS A 21 -7.33 -0.44 -30.48
CA LYS A 21 -6.66 0.77 -30.96
C LYS A 21 -7.28 1.38 -32.20
N ASP A 22 -8.02 0.56 -32.99
CA ASP A 22 -8.62 0.97 -34.26
C ASP A 22 -10.10 1.40 -34.06
N LEU A 23 -10.63 1.25 -32.85
CA LEU A 23 -11.94 1.78 -32.46
C LEU A 23 -11.87 3.30 -32.27
N SER A 24 -12.90 4.01 -32.74
CA SER A 24 -13.04 5.43 -32.46
C SER A 24 -13.22 5.67 -30.96
N ARG A 25 -12.90 6.89 -30.49
CA ARG A 25 -13.05 7.27 -29.08
C ARG A 25 -14.49 7.06 -28.56
N THR A 26 -15.49 7.38 -29.36
CA THR A 26 -16.90 7.18 -29.01
C THR A 26 -17.25 5.70 -28.86
N GLN A 27 -16.70 4.82 -29.72
CA GLN A 27 -16.87 3.38 -29.60
C GLN A 27 -16.18 2.81 -28.35
N GLN A 28 -14.98 3.27 -28.06
CA GLN A 28 -14.27 2.90 -26.82
C GLN A 28 -15.02 3.35 -25.56
N GLU A 29 -15.55 4.58 -25.56
CA GLU A 29 -16.36 5.11 -24.46
C GLU A 29 -17.66 4.31 -24.29
N ALA A 30 -18.34 3.94 -25.37
CA ALA A 30 -19.54 3.10 -25.31
C ALA A 30 -19.25 1.71 -24.71
N VAL A 31 -18.09 1.11 -24.99
CA VAL A 31 -17.69 -0.16 -24.39
C VAL A 31 -17.33 0.00 -22.91
N LEU A 32 -16.54 1.02 -22.55
CA LEU A 32 -16.05 1.18 -21.19
C LEU A 32 -17.13 1.71 -20.23
N TYR A 33 -17.84 2.77 -20.63
CA TYR A 33 -18.74 3.51 -19.75
C TYR A 33 -20.23 3.24 -20.03
N GLY A 34 -20.51 2.54 -21.15
CA GLY A 34 -21.88 2.17 -21.52
C GLY A 34 -22.53 3.13 -22.51
N THR A 35 -23.81 2.87 -22.77
CA THR A 35 -24.64 3.63 -23.72
C THR A 35 -25.75 4.37 -23.00
N VAL A 36 -26.01 5.61 -23.39
CA VAL A 36 -27.16 6.39 -22.86
C VAL A 36 -28.46 5.87 -23.41
N GLU A 37 -28.45 5.57 -24.73
CA GLU A 37 -29.65 5.04 -25.43
C GLU A 37 -29.77 3.53 -25.21
N PRO A 38 -31.02 3.01 -25.10
CA PRO A 38 -31.26 1.60 -25.04
C PRO A 38 -30.74 0.88 -26.31
N ILE A 39 -30.06 -0.23 -26.12
CA ILE A 39 -29.64 -1.11 -27.21
C ILE A 39 -30.35 -2.43 -27.11
N LEU A 40 -30.64 -3.07 -28.28
CA LEU A 40 -31.23 -4.38 -28.33
C LEU A 40 -30.17 -5.42 -27.91
N ILE A 41 -30.37 -6.05 -26.75
CA ILE A 41 -29.53 -7.12 -26.25
C ILE A 41 -30.16 -8.46 -26.66
N GLU A 42 -29.50 -9.16 -27.59
CA GLU A 42 -29.91 -10.51 -27.98
C GLU A 42 -29.57 -11.50 -26.87
N ALA A 43 -30.57 -12.24 -26.41
CA ALA A 43 -30.35 -13.29 -25.43
C ALA A 43 -29.75 -14.51 -26.14
N ASP A 44 -28.50 -14.83 -25.82
CA ASP A 44 -27.80 -16.03 -26.27
C ASP A 44 -28.40 -17.27 -25.57
N SER A 45 -29.42 -17.83 -26.16
CA SER A 45 -30.00 -19.10 -25.71
C SER A 45 -29.99 -20.08 -26.86
N ARG A 46 -29.07 -21.03 -26.84
CA ARG A 46 -29.01 -22.17 -27.77
C ARG A 46 -30.26 -23.03 -27.74
N TYR A 47 -31.21 -22.79 -26.81
CA TYR A 47 -32.39 -23.60 -26.56
C TYR A 47 -33.73 -22.85 -26.59
N ARG A 48 -33.74 -21.51 -26.63
CA ARG A 48 -34.96 -20.71 -26.78
C ARG A 48 -34.68 -19.45 -27.58
N LYS A 49 -35.45 -19.21 -28.65
CA LYS A 49 -35.59 -17.88 -29.27
C LYS A 49 -36.27 -16.97 -28.25
N SER A 50 -35.51 -16.42 -27.29
CA SER A 50 -36.02 -15.37 -26.43
C SER A 50 -35.98 -14.06 -27.25
N LYS A 51 -37.08 -13.32 -27.24
CA LYS A 51 -37.09 -11.96 -27.77
C LYS A 51 -36.01 -11.17 -27.04
N GLY A 52 -35.11 -10.53 -27.81
CA GLY A 52 -34.16 -9.58 -27.24
C GLY A 52 -34.90 -8.53 -26.42
N TYR A 53 -34.23 -7.93 -25.48
CA TYR A 53 -34.76 -6.83 -24.66
C TYR A 53 -33.92 -5.58 -24.87
N GLU A 54 -34.59 -4.43 -24.84
CA GLU A 54 -33.93 -3.14 -24.97
C GLU A 54 -33.60 -2.57 -23.58
N ARG A 55 -32.34 -2.23 -23.36
CA ARG A 55 -31.90 -1.47 -22.21
C ARG A 55 -30.57 -0.76 -22.52
N PRO A 56 -30.23 0.32 -21.80
CA PRO A 56 -28.89 0.88 -21.86
C PRO A 56 -27.85 -0.17 -21.43
N PHE A 57 -26.71 -0.18 -22.09
CA PHE A 57 -25.56 -0.95 -21.66
C PHE A 57 -24.83 -0.18 -20.57
N GLU A 58 -24.61 -0.78 -19.40
CA GLU A 58 -23.99 -0.12 -18.23
C GLU A 58 -22.47 0.12 -18.35
N GLY A 59 -21.83 -0.47 -19.36
CA GLY A 59 -20.37 -0.40 -19.53
C GLY A 59 -19.59 -1.51 -18.80
N VAL A 60 -18.43 -1.83 -19.37
CA VAL A 60 -17.57 -2.88 -18.82
C VAL A 60 -17.04 -2.50 -17.43
N LEU A 61 -16.72 -1.22 -17.21
CA LEU A 61 -16.20 -0.74 -15.92
C LEU A 61 -17.23 -0.92 -14.80
N ALA A 62 -18.50 -0.51 -15.03
CA ALA A 62 -19.55 -0.68 -14.04
C ALA A 62 -19.83 -2.16 -13.72
N ILE A 63 -19.74 -3.04 -14.74
CA ILE A 63 -19.87 -4.48 -14.55
C ILE A 63 -18.73 -5.02 -13.66
N LEU A 64 -17.48 -4.62 -13.93
CA LEU A 64 -16.32 -5.07 -13.16
C LEU A 64 -16.37 -4.54 -11.72
N GLU A 65 -16.74 -3.29 -11.52
CA GLU A 65 -16.92 -2.70 -10.18
C GLU A 65 -18.00 -3.43 -9.36
N ARG A 66 -19.14 -3.75 -10.00
CA ARG A 66 -20.18 -4.53 -9.35
C ARG A 66 -19.68 -5.93 -8.99
N GLN A 67 -19.02 -6.61 -9.92
CA GLN A 67 -18.44 -7.92 -9.64
C GLN A 67 -17.42 -7.91 -8.50
N LEU A 68 -16.60 -6.87 -8.42
CA LEU A 68 -15.63 -6.71 -7.33
C LEU A 68 -16.33 -6.51 -5.99
N ARG A 69 -17.40 -5.73 -5.94
CA ARG A 69 -18.22 -5.54 -4.71
C ARG A 69 -18.91 -6.82 -4.28
N ASP A 70 -19.43 -7.59 -5.24
CA ASP A 70 -20.21 -8.80 -5.01
C ASP A 70 -19.33 -10.06 -4.87
N ALA A 71 -18.00 -9.94 -5.05
CA ALA A 71 -17.07 -11.06 -4.98
C ALA A 71 -17.04 -11.66 -3.56
N GLY A 72 -17.70 -12.81 -3.38
CA GLY A 72 -17.84 -13.51 -2.10
C GLY A 72 -16.64 -14.35 -1.68
N GLY A 73 -15.51 -14.30 -2.41
CA GLY A 73 -14.31 -15.11 -2.11
C GLY A 73 -13.03 -14.50 -2.65
N GLU A 74 -11.92 -14.76 -1.94
CA GLU A 74 -10.56 -14.26 -2.24
C GLU A 74 -10.13 -14.57 -3.69
N SER A 75 -10.37 -15.79 -4.17
CA SER A 75 -10.02 -16.21 -5.54
C SER A 75 -10.76 -15.44 -6.63
N ALA A 76 -12.03 -15.06 -6.38
CA ALA A 76 -12.81 -14.26 -7.32
C ALA A 76 -12.30 -12.81 -7.34
N ARG A 77 -11.96 -12.27 -6.17
CA ARG A 77 -11.42 -10.93 -6.00
C ARG A 77 -10.07 -10.79 -6.68
N GLN A 78 -9.16 -11.72 -6.45
CA GLN A 78 -7.82 -11.75 -7.06
C GLN A 78 -7.85 -11.78 -8.60
N LYS A 79 -8.86 -12.44 -9.21
CA LYS A 79 -9.03 -12.43 -10.66
C LYS A 79 -9.42 -11.05 -11.22
N LEU A 80 -10.09 -10.22 -10.41
CA LEU A 80 -10.52 -8.88 -10.80
C LEU A 80 -9.47 -7.82 -10.49
N GLU A 81 -8.65 -8.02 -9.47
CA GLU A 81 -7.56 -7.12 -9.07
C GLU A 81 -6.54 -6.88 -10.19
N ARG A 82 -6.35 -7.84 -11.09
CA ARG A 82 -5.48 -7.67 -12.28
C ARG A 82 -5.93 -6.59 -13.25
N TYR A 83 -7.17 -6.12 -13.13
CA TYR A 83 -7.72 -5.00 -13.92
C TYR A 83 -7.69 -3.68 -13.17
N GLN A 84 -7.09 -3.65 -11.99
CA GLN A 84 -6.94 -2.46 -11.16
C GLN A 84 -5.47 -2.07 -11.06
N GLU A 85 -5.23 -0.77 -11.02
CA GLU A 85 -3.93 -0.18 -10.74
C GLU A 85 -4.04 0.73 -9.53
N LEU A 86 -3.03 0.68 -8.65
CA LEU A 86 -2.95 1.59 -7.51
C LEU A 86 -2.46 2.94 -8.00
N MET A 87 -3.35 3.92 -8.00
CA MET A 87 -2.99 5.29 -8.33
C MET A 87 -2.91 6.17 -7.08
N PRO A 88 -2.00 7.16 -7.06
CA PRO A 88 -1.99 8.15 -6.00
C PRO A 88 -3.33 8.89 -5.94
N CYS A 89 -3.83 9.14 -4.74
CA CYS A 89 -5.04 9.93 -4.55
C CYS A 89 -4.83 11.36 -5.08
N GLU A 90 -5.70 11.86 -5.94
CA GLU A 90 -5.60 13.19 -6.54
C GLU A 90 -5.60 14.31 -5.50
N THR A 91 -6.35 14.15 -4.41
CA THR A 91 -6.47 15.16 -3.35
C THR A 91 -5.22 15.28 -2.49
N CYS A 92 -4.57 14.16 -2.15
CA CYS A 92 -3.41 14.18 -1.25
C CYS A 92 -2.09 13.77 -1.92
N GLY A 93 -2.09 13.48 -3.23
CA GLY A 93 -0.88 13.04 -3.94
C GLY A 93 -0.24 11.77 -3.36
N GLY A 94 -1.04 10.89 -2.73
CA GLY A 94 -0.53 9.68 -2.07
C GLY A 94 -0.09 9.89 -0.61
N GLN A 95 -0.11 11.10 -0.08
CA GLN A 95 0.36 11.41 1.28
C GLN A 95 -0.59 10.97 2.40
N ARG A 96 -1.81 10.52 2.07
CA ARG A 96 -2.82 9.91 2.97
C ARG A 96 -3.33 10.81 4.11
N LEU A 97 -2.93 12.08 4.13
CA LEU A 97 -3.30 13.07 5.15
C LEU A 97 -3.99 14.28 4.51
N ARG A 98 -4.76 14.99 5.32
CA ARG A 98 -5.38 16.26 4.90
C ARG A 98 -4.33 17.36 4.77
N PRO A 99 -4.55 18.38 3.90
CA PRO A 99 -3.61 19.48 3.71
C PRO A 99 -3.22 20.19 5.01
N GLU A 100 -4.18 20.35 5.96
CA GLU A 100 -3.94 21.00 7.24
C GLU A 100 -2.94 20.20 8.10
N ALA A 101 -3.02 18.86 8.07
CA ALA A 101 -2.08 18.00 8.78
C ALA A 101 -0.69 18.00 8.12
N LEU A 102 -0.65 18.12 6.79
CA LEU A 102 0.60 18.22 6.03
C LEU A 102 1.31 19.58 6.23
N ALA A 103 0.56 20.61 6.59
CA ALA A 103 1.11 21.94 6.87
C ALA A 103 1.84 22.02 8.23
N VAL A 104 1.63 21.02 9.12
CA VAL A 104 2.32 20.99 10.42
C VAL A 104 3.79 20.61 10.22
N ARG A 105 4.70 21.43 10.75
CA ARG A 105 6.15 21.22 10.64
C ARG A 105 6.83 21.27 12.00
N ILE A 106 7.90 20.49 12.14
CA ILE A 106 8.81 20.49 13.28
C ILE A 106 10.20 20.84 12.73
N GLY A 107 10.67 22.03 12.99
CA GLY A 107 11.83 22.58 12.29
C GLY A 107 11.59 22.57 10.76
N PRO A 108 12.53 22.05 9.97
CA PRO A 108 12.36 22.00 8.51
C PRO A 108 11.47 20.85 8.03
N TYR A 109 11.07 19.90 8.90
CA TYR A 109 10.43 18.64 8.50
C TYR A 109 8.93 18.66 8.75
N GLY A 110 8.14 18.20 7.76
CA GLY A 110 6.76 17.76 7.92
C GLY A 110 6.71 16.25 8.18
N ILE A 111 5.51 15.73 8.43
CA ILE A 111 5.34 14.29 8.71
C ILE A 111 5.79 13.41 7.53
N THR A 112 5.51 13.81 6.30
CA THR A 112 5.90 13.07 5.09
C THR A 112 7.40 13.07 4.89
N ASP A 113 8.09 14.17 5.23
CA ASP A 113 9.55 14.22 5.18
C ASP A 113 10.20 13.19 6.10
N LEU A 114 9.52 12.79 7.18
CA LEU A 114 10.00 11.78 8.13
C LEU A 114 9.55 10.36 7.80
N THR A 115 8.44 10.19 7.10
CA THR A 115 7.87 8.85 6.84
C THR A 115 8.25 8.27 5.49
N SER A 116 8.54 9.11 4.48
CA SER A 116 8.89 8.68 3.13
C SER A 116 10.36 8.27 2.95
N VAL A 117 11.21 8.66 3.87
CA VAL A 117 12.62 8.27 3.86
C VAL A 117 12.84 6.95 4.59
N SER A 118 14.01 6.36 4.42
CA SER A 118 14.39 5.13 5.14
C SER A 118 14.38 5.33 6.65
N VAL A 119 14.17 4.24 7.41
CA VAL A 119 14.21 4.25 8.88
C VAL A 119 15.54 4.81 9.39
N GLY A 120 16.66 4.48 8.71
CA GLY A 120 17.99 5.01 9.03
C GLY A 120 18.04 6.52 8.88
N GLU A 121 17.71 7.05 7.71
CA GLU A 121 17.71 8.48 7.43
C GLU A 121 16.72 9.26 8.31
N CYS A 122 15.56 8.67 8.60
CA CYS A 122 14.63 9.30 9.52
C CYS A 122 15.19 9.41 10.94
N LEU A 123 15.98 8.43 11.41
CA LEU A 123 16.65 8.51 12.69
C LEU A 123 17.64 9.69 12.70
N GLU A 124 18.43 9.86 11.64
CA GLU A 124 19.36 10.99 11.49
C GLU A 124 18.64 12.34 11.55
N ARG A 125 17.48 12.46 10.85
CA ARG A 125 16.66 13.67 10.90
C ARG A 125 16.11 13.96 12.30
N ILE A 126 15.71 12.94 13.05
CA ILE A 126 15.26 13.09 14.44
C ILE A 126 16.44 13.48 15.35
N ASP A 127 17.60 12.91 15.14
CA ASP A 127 18.80 13.25 15.88
C ASP A 127 19.23 14.70 15.62
N ALA A 128 19.11 15.18 14.38
CA ALA A 128 19.33 16.58 14.04
C ALA A 128 18.32 17.53 14.71
N LEU A 129 17.03 17.14 14.80
CA LEU A 129 16.03 17.94 15.55
C LEU A 129 16.41 18.14 17.01
N MET A 130 17.00 17.12 17.64
CA MET A 130 17.40 17.14 19.06
C MET A 130 18.80 17.69 19.29
N GLY A 131 19.60 17.96 18.25
CA GLY A 131 21.01 18.32 18.35
C GLY A 131 21.90 17.16 18.81
N THR A 132 21.47 15.92 18.67
CA THR A 132 22.24 14.72 19.02
C THR A 132 22.94 14.09 17.81
N GLY A 133 22.82 14.72 16.63
CA GLY A 133 23.49 14.31 15.40
C GLY A 133 24.91 14.89 15.29
N SER A 134 25.58 14.58 14.17
CA SER A 134 26.96 15.01 13.86
C SER A 134 27.13 16.53 13.77
N ASP A 135 26.07 17.27 13.46
CA ASP A 135 26.11 18.72 13.17
C ASP A 135 25.86 19.62 14.39
N GLY A 136 25.66 19.04 15.56
CA GLY A 136 25.86 19.66 16.88
C GLY A 136 24.79 20.64 17.40
N GLU A 137 24.11 21.41 16.56
CA GLU A 137 23.09 22.36 17.02
C GLU A 137 21.67 21.82 16.81
N PRO A 138 20.80 21.88 17.86
CA PRO A 138 19.43 21.42 17.72
C PRO A 138 18.62 22.34 16.80
N LEU A 139 17.84 21.73 15.87
CA LEU A 139 16.90 22.46 15.02
C LEU A 139 15.64 22.89 15.76
N MET A 140 15.45 22.42 16.98
CA MET A 140 14.34 22.78 17.86
C MET A 140 14.82 23.69 19.00
N SER A 141 13.97 24.62 19.41
CA SER A 141 14.25 25.44 20.59
C SER A 141 14.30 24.61 21.88
N PRO A 142 15.00 25.08 22.95
CA PRO A 142 15.08 24.32 24.20
C PRO A 142 13.72 24.01 24.83
N ARG A 143 12.72 24.86 24.64
CA ARG A 143 11.35 24.63 25.10
C ARG A 143 10.68 23.51 24.31
N GLN A 144 10.85 23.48 22.99
CA GLN A 144 10.30 22.43 22.13
C GLN A 144 10.93 21.08 22.43
N ILE A 145 12.26 21.04 22.62
CA ILE A 145 12.98 19.82 23.01
C ILE A 145 12.41 19.28 24.32
N LYS A 146 12.25 20.13 25.34
CA LYS A 146 11.72 19.71 26.65
C LYS A 146 10.30 19.13 26.55
N ILE A 147 9.45 19.66 25.67
CA ILE A 147 8.08 19.17 25.43
C ILE A 147 8.13 17.82 24.69
N ALA A 148 8.99 17.70 23.69
CA ALA A 148 9.02 16.56 22.78
C ALA A 148 9.96 15.42 23.25
N ASP A 149 10.81 15.64 24.26
CA ASP A 149 11.89 14.74 24.66
C ASP A 149 11.44 13.29 24.85
N LEU A 150 10.38 13.08 25.63
CA LEU A 150 9.87 11.73 25.89
C LEU A 150 9.40 11.03 24.60
N VAL A 151 8.67 11.75 23.75
CA VAL A 151 8.13 11.21 22.49
C VAL A 151 9.27 10.91 21.51
N LEU A 152 10.23 11.83 21.39
CA LEU A 152 11.35 11.65 20.46
C LEU A 152 12.29 10.53 20.91
N ARG A 153 12.52 10.35 22.20
CA ARG A 153 13.27 9.21 22.74
C ARG A 153 12.58 7.89 22.42
N GLU A 154 11.27 7.83 22.59
CA GLU A 154 10.47 6.63 22.27
C GLU A 154 10.53 6.31 20.76
N ILE A 155 10.39 7.31 19.89
CA ILE A 155 10.51 7.12 18.44
C ILE A 155 11.92 6.65 18.08
N ARG A 156 12.98 7.26 18.65
CA ARG A 156 14.37 6.85 18.43
C ARG A 156 14.59 5.38 18.82
N MET A 157 14.12 5.00 19.99
CA MET A 157 14.26 3.63 20.49
C MET A 157 13.57 2.63 19.54
N ARG A 158 12.33 2.87 19.14
CA ARG A 158 11.60 1.98 18.22
C ARG A 158 12.26 1.89 16.86
N ARG A 159 12.77 3.00 16.31
CA ARG A 159 13.50 2.99 15.05
C ARG A 159 14.81 2.24 15.15
N ARG A 160 15.51 2.37 16.26
CA ARG A 160 16.75 1.63 16.52
C ARG A 160 16.51 0.12 16.50
N PHE A 161 15.39 -0.34 17.06
CA PHE A 161 15.01 -1.76 16.96
C PHE A 161 14.80 -2.22 15.51
N LEU A 162 14.20 -1.39 14.67
CA LEU A 162 14.06 -1.72 13.23
C LEU A 162 15.42 -1.82 12.54
N ILE A 163 16.35 -0.95 12.86
CA ILE A 163 17.73 -0.99 12.35
C ILE A 163 18.47 -2.24 12.85
N ASP A 164 18.31 -2.57 14.14
CA ASP A 164 18.97 -3.71 14.77
C ASP A 164 18.49 -5.06 14.17
N VAL A 165 17.29 -5.12 13.61
CA VAL A 165 16.80 -6.31 12.87
C VAL A 165 17.02 -6.23 11.34
N GLY A 166 17.84 -5.27 10.87
CA GLY A 166 18.22 -5.14 9.46
C GLY A 166 17.11 -4.58 8.56
N LEU A 167 16.25 -3.67 9.07
CA LEU A 167 15.18 -3.01 8.34
C LEU A 167 15.41 -1.50 8.18
N ASP A 168 16.66 -1.07 8.18
CA ASP A 168 17.09 0.33 8.07
C ASP A 168 16.70 0.96 6.72
N TYR A 169 16.59 0.16 5.67
CA TYR A 169 16.22 0.58 4.31
C TYR A 169 14.71 0.81 4.09
N LEU A 170 13.85 0.29 4.96
CA LEU A 170 12.40 0.46 4.83
C LEU A 170 11.97 1.88 5.13
N SER A 171 10.93 2.35 4.43
CA SER A 171 10.22 3.59 4.79
C SER A 171 8.93 3.28 5.54
N LEU A 172 8.47 4.23 6.38
CA LEU A 172 7.24 4.04 7.18
C LEU A 172 5.96 4.21 6.36
N ASP A 173 6.03 4.84 5.21
CA ASP A 173 4.91 5.02 4.28
C ASP A 173 4.66 3.80 3.39
N ARG A 174 5.59 2.84 3.40
CA ARG A 174 5.47 1.62 2.60
C ARG A 174 4.24 0.81 3.00
N PRO A 175 3.34 0.45 2.05
CA PRO A 175 2.17 -0.35 2.35
C PRO A 175 2.53 -1.74 2.89
N ALA A 176 1.86 -2.18 3.96
CA ALA A 176 2.15 -3.47 4.60
C ALA A 176 2.01 -4.68 3.66
N MET A 177 1.10 -4.61 2.68
CA MET A 177 0.89 -5.65 1.67
C MET A 177 2.09 -5.84 0.72
N THR A 178 3.02 -4.88 0.65
CA THR A 178 4.23 -4.97 -0.18
C THR A 178 5.42 -5.55 0.56
N LEU A 179 5.27 -5.84 1.85
CA LEU A 179 6.33 -6.43 2.67
C LEU A 179 6.49 -7.92 2.35
N SER A 180 7.72 -8.38 2.26
CA SER A 180 8.03 -9.80 2.23
C SER A 180 7.70 -10.46 3.58
N GLY A 181 7.51 -11.78 3.58
CA GLY A 181 7.28 -12.54 4.82
C GLY A 181 8.38 -12.32 5.87
N GLY A 182 9.64 -12.30 5.44
CA GLY A 182 10.78 -12.02 6.32
C GLY A 182 10.80 -10.60 6.87
N GLU A 183 10.44 -9.58 6.08
CA GLU A 183 10.31 -8.20 6.55
C GLU A 183 9.21 -8.08 7.62
N ALA A 184 8.02 -8.65 7.34
CA ALA A 184 6.91 -8.64 8.27
C ALA A 184 7.25 -9.35 9.60
N GLN A 185 7.95 -10.48 9.53
CA GLN A 185 8.43 -11.21 10.71
C GLN A 185 9.41 -10.37 11.54
N ARG A 186 10.38 -9.71 10.92
CA ARG A 186 11.36 -8.84 11.61
C ARG A 186 10.70 -7.59 12.20
N ILE A 187 9.69 -7.00 11.56
CA ILE A 187 8.91 -5.90 12.15
C ILE A 187 8.21 -6.37 13.44
N ARG A 188 7.61 -7.57 13.43
CA ARG A 188 7.00 -8.14 14.64
C ARG A 188 8.03 -8.35 15.74
N LEU A 189 9.21 -8.90 15.39
CA LEU A 189 10.31 -9.09 16.34
C LEU A 189 10.76 -7.75 16.93
N ALA A 190 11.00 -6.72 16.11
CA ALA A 190 11.37 -5.38 16.60
C ALA A 190 10.32 -4.79 17.55
N THR A 191 9.03 -5.02 17.27
CA THR A 191 7.91 -4.56 18.11
C THR A 191 7.93 -5.27 19.47
N GLN A 192 8.22 -6.56 19.50
CA GLN A 192 8.28 -7.36 20.74
C GLN A 192 9.48 -6.99 21.60
N ILE A 193 10.65 -6.75 20.98
CA ILE A 193 11.84 -6.23 21.67
C ILE A 193 11.53 -4.88 22.30
N GLY A 194 10.86 -4.00 21.55
CA GLY A 194 10.48 -2.67 22.01
C GLY A 194 9.47 -2.69 23.16
N ALA A 195 8.71 -3.76 23.34
CA ALA A 195 7.79 -3.93 24.47
C ALA A 195 8.52 -4.26 25.79
N GLY A 196 9.80 -4.63 25.76
CA GLY A 196 10.61 -4.93 26.96
C GLY A 196 10.05 -6.09 27.80
N LEU A 197 9.30 -7.01 27.18
CA LEU A 197 8.74 -8.16 27.85
C LEU A 197 9.84 -9.13 28.29
N THR A 198 9.68 -9.73 29.46
CA THR A 198 10.56 -10.76 30.02
C THR A 198 9.74 -12.04 30.26
N GLY A 199 10.42 -13.21 30.18
CA GLY A 199 9.79 -14.50 30.40
C GLY A 199 8.88 -14.97 29.23
N VAL A 200 9.13 -14.48 28.03
CA VAL A 200 8.36 -14.84 26.82
C VAL A 200 9.12 -15.84 25.97
N LEU A 201 8.46 -16.89 25.51
CA LEU A 201 9.00 -17.82 24.54
C LEU A 201 8.77 -17.28 23.11
N TYR A 202 9.85 -17.03 22.38
CA TYR A 202 9.83 -16.66 20.97
C TYR A 202 10.12 -17.86 20.08
N VAL A 203 9.19 -18.18 19.20
CA VAL A 203 9.38 -19.19 18.15
C VAL A 203 9.57 -18.47 16.83
N LEU A 204 10.75 -18.61 16.25
CA LEU A 204 11.15 -17.94 15.01
C LEU A 204 11.43 -19.03 13.96
N ASP A 205 10.78 -18.90 12.81
CA ASP A 205 11.00 -19.78 11.67
C ASP A 205 11.91 -19.04 10.67
N GLU A 206 13.12 -19.55 10.49
CA GLU A 206 14.14 -19.03 9.57
C GLU A 206 14.31 -17.50 9.60
N PRO A 207 14.54 -16.86 10.78
CA PRO A 207 14.53 -15.40 10.92
C PRO A 207 15.59 -14.67 10.10
N SER A 208 16.61 -15.40 9.64
CA SER A 208 17.73 -14.90 8.84
C SER A 208 17.50 -14.98 7.33
N ILE A 209 16.36 -15.51 6.88
CA ILE A 209 16.11 -15.72 5.45
C ILE A 209 16.12 -14.38 4.68
N GLY A 210 16.86 -14.32 3.58
CA GLY A 210 16.99 -13.12 2.75
C GLY A 210 17.82 -11.99 3.35
N LEU A 211 18.54 -12.21 4.45
CA LEU A 211 19.49 -11.25 5.02
C LEU A 211 20.89 -11.41 4.39
N HIS A 212 21.54 -10.28 4.19
CA HIS A 212 22.98 -10.24 3.94
C HIS A 212 23.71 -10.66 5.23
N GLN A 213 24.92 -11.24 5.11
CA GLN A 213 25.69 -11.74 6.25
C GLN A 213 25.89 -10.69 7.37
N ARG A 214 26.13 -9.45 7.01
CA ARG A 214 26.27 -8.32 7.97
C ARG A 214 24.98 -8.09 8.80
N ASP A 215 23.82 -8.27 8.19
CA ASP A 215 22.54 -8.05 8.88
C ASP A 215 22.16 -9.28 9.73
N ASN A 216 22.67 -10.45 9.37
CA ASN A 216 22.60 -11.66 10.22
C ASN A 216 23.25 -11.45 11.57
N ASP A 217 24.46 -10.85 11.60
CA ASP A 217 25.18 -10.59 12.85
C ASP A 217 24.40 -9.63 13.76
N ARG A 218 23.77 -8.62 13.18
CA ARG A 218 22.90 -7.66 13.91
C ARG A 218 21.69 -8.36 14.50
N LEU A 219 21.00 -9.19 13.69
CA LEU A 219 19.86 -9.97 14.16
C LEU A 219 20.25 -10.91 15.28
N LEU A 220 21.38 -11.63 15.15
CA LEU A 220 21.88 -12.55 16.16
C LEU A 220 22.19 -11.86 17.47
N ASN A 221 22.87 -10.70 17.44
CA ASN A 221 23.13 -9.88 18.61
C ASN A 221 21.83 -9.42 19.28
N THR A 222 20.81 -9.10 18.49
CA THR A 222 19.51 -8.69 19.00
C THR A 222 18.78 -9.85 19.69
N LEU A 223 18.84 -11.06 19.13
CA LEU A 223 18.28 -12.27 19.74
C LEU A 223 19.03 -12.66 21.03
N LEU A 224 20.35 -12.53 21.04
CA LEU A 224 21.14 -12.78 22.26
C LEU A 224 20.76 -11.80 23.38
N ARG A 225 20.55 -10.52 23.05
CA ARG A 225 20.06 -9.53 24.03
C ARG A 225 18.68 -9.87 24.56
N LEU A 226 17.74 -10.36 23.72
CA LEU A 226 16.42 -10.84 24.15
C LEU A 226 16.56 -12.01 25.14
N ARG A 227 17.39 -12.99 24.83
CA ARG A 227 17.69 -14.11 25.73
C ARG A 227 18.22 -13.62 27.07
N ASP A 228 19.18 -12.69 27.07
CA ASP A 228 19.81 -12.17 28.28
C ASP A 228 18.85 -11.32 29.14
N LEU A 229 17.72 -10.86 28.58
CA LEU A 229 16.62 -10.26 29.32
C LEU A 229 15.69 -11.29 30.01
N GLY A 230 15.97 -12.59 29.87
CA GLY A 230 15.20 -13.65 30.51
C GLY A 230 14.06 -14.21 29.65
N ASN A 231 14.17 -14.14 28.33
CA ASN A 231 13.24 -14.73 27.35
C ASN A 231 13.77 -16.05 26.81
#